data_c29a841c6b7a6215196099bf31e16840
#
_entry.id   c29a841c6b7a6215196099bf31e16840
#
_cell.length_a   1.000
_cell.length_b   1.000
_cell.length_c   1.000
_cell.angle_alpha   90.00
_cell.angle_beta   90.00
_cell.angle_gamma   90.00
#
_symmetry.space_group_name_H-M   'P 1'
#
loop_
_entity.id
_entity.type
_entity.pdbx_description
1 polymer ?
#
loop_
_entity_poly.entity_id
_entity_poly.type
_entity_poly.pdbx_seq_one_letter_code
_entity_poly.pdbx_strand_id
1 'polypeptide(L)'
;MSGRPDTPAVALADRSSDAIPVPEPLSEMLPHKGLARGTVTRLSGVNSVLIAVIATVTQNGGQVGIVGLPRLGLLSAAQMGADLSRIATVPSPGTDPVEVAAVLLDGMDLVVLGTRGVDVAPSRSRVVMGRARKQSSALLVVGGTWPGAQTTIDTEVLTYRHLPAGDDLREARSGFGRIGGMRLRITVSGRSQRAETSEADLLVPGPGPVRPVTLVRAGQARPQLAVAN
;
A
#
# COMPACT_ATOMS: atom_id res chain seq x y z
N MET A 1 -16.16 29.63 -32.76
CA MET A 1 -16.30 28.15 -32.61
C MET A 1 -15.20 27.69 -31.67
N SER A 2 -15.51 27.60 -30.39
CA SER A 2 -14.54 27.15 -29.35
C SER A 2 -14.77 25.68 -29.11
N GLY A 3 -13.85 24.84 -29.58
CA GLY A 3 -13.80 23.43 -29.24
C GLY A 3 -13.35 23.27 -27.79
N ARG A 4 -14.23 22.73 -26.96
CA ARG A 4 -13.86 22.20 -25.65
C ARG A 4 -12.89 21.02 -25.87
N PRO A 5 -11.77 20.92 -25.14
CA PRO A 5 -10.98 19.71 -25.18
C PRO A 5 -11.78 18.57 -24.55
N ASP A 6 -11.97 17.49 -25.31
CA ASP A 6 -12.50 16.23 -24.78
C ASP A 6 -11.59 15.73 -23.66
N THR A 7 -12.08 15.84 -22.43
CA THR A 7 -11.46 15.15 -21.30
C THR A 7 -11.74 13.67 -21.48
N PRO A 8 -10.70 12.80 -21.59
CA PRO A 8 -10.92 11.37 -21.72
C PRO A 8 -11.71 10.88 -20.49
N ALA A 9 -12.83 10.23 -20.73
CA ALA A 9 -13.63 9.58 -19.70
C ALA A 9 -12.71 8.57 -18.99
N VAL A 10 -12.37 8.86 -17.73
CA VAL A 10 -11.63 7.93 -16.87
C VAL A 10 -12.49 6.68 -16.75
N ALA A 11 -12.05 5.58 -17.34
CA ALA A 11 -12.70 4.29 -17.20
C ALA A 11 -12.76 3.97 -15.70
N LEU A 12 -13.99 3.95 -15.15
CA LEU A 12 -14.23 3.52 -13.79
C LEU A 12 -13.80 2.05 -13.70
N ALA A 13 -12.90 1.74 -12.77
CA ALA A 13 -12.51 0.36 -12.48
C ALA A 13 -13.80 -0.46 -12.24
N ASP A 14 -13.82 -1.67 -12.75
CA ASP A 14 -14.92 -2.59 -12.55
C ASP A 14 -15.09 -2.88 -11.05
N ARG A 15 -16.10 -2.24 -10.43
CA ARG A 15 -16.44 -2.40 -9.01
C ARG A 15 -17.17 -3.71 -8.72
N SER A 16 -17.23 -4.63 -9.69
CA SER A 16 -17.87 -5.94 -9.52
C SER A 16 -17.11 -6.90 -8.59
N SER A 17 -15.82 -6.66 -8.36
CA SER A 17 -15.01 -7.44 -7.42
C SER A 17 -15.29 -7.03 -5.97
N ASP A 18 -15.59 -8.02 -5.11
CA ASP A 18 -15.81 -7.83 -3.67
C ASP A 18 -14.55 -7.38 -2.90
N ALA A 19 -13.38 -7.38 -3.54
CA ALA A 19 -12.11 -7.01 -2.93
C ALA A 19 -11.27 -6.10 -3.83
N ILE A 20 -10.50 -5.24 -3.19
CA ILE A 20 -9.51 -4.36 -3.80
C ILE A 20 -8.19 -5.12 -3.89
N PRO A 21 -7.53 -5.16 -5.05
CA PRO A 21 -6.29 -5.90 -5.24
C PRO A 21 -5.16 -5.38 -4.36
N VAL A 22 -4.34 -6.30 -3.87
CA VAL A 22 -3.14 -6.03 -3.08
C VAL A 22 -1.96 -6.84 -3.64
N PRO A 23 -0.71 -6.53 -3.27
CA PRO A 23 0.45 -7.32 -3.69
C PRO A 23 0.30 -8.81 -3.33
N GLU A 24 0.83 -9.70 -4.17
CA GLU A 24 0.72 -11.16 -4.03
C GLU A 24 1.03 -11.69 -2.61
N PRO A 25 2.14 -11.31 -1.94
CA PRO A 25 2.41 -11.84 -0.61
C PRO A 25 1.32 -11.53 0.41
N LEU A 26 0.65 -10.37 0.25
CA LEU A 26 -0.44 -9.96 1.13
C LEU A 26 -1.77 -10.59 0.70
N SER A 27 -1.98 -10.78 -0.60
CA SER A 27 -3.23 -11.37 -1.11
C SER A 27 -3.42 -12.81 -0.65
N GLU A 28 -2.35 -13.57 -0.51
CA GLU A 28 -2.41 -14.95 -0.02
C GLU A 28 -2.88 -15.05 1.44
N MET A 29 -2.57 -14.02 2.24
CA MET A 29 -2.89 -13.95 3.68
C MET A 29 -4.28 -13.38 3.96
N LEU A 30 -4.93 -12.77 2.96
CA LEU A 30 -6.23 -12.12 3.13
C LEU A 30 -7.38 -13.03 2.66
N PRO A 31 -8.52 -13.09 3.38
CA PRO A 31 -9.62 -14.02 3.08
C PRO A 31 -10.18 -13.88 1.66
N HIS A 32 -10.21 -12.66 1.13
CA HIS A 32 -10.75 -12.35 -0.22
C HIS A 32 -9.64 -12.11 -1.25
N LYS A 33 -8.40 -12.53 -0.98
CA LYS A 33 -7.20 -12.23 -1.78
C LYS A 33 -7.00 -10.73 -2.04
N GLY A 34 -7.55 -9.89 -1.18
CA GLY A 34 -7.51 -8.44 -1.27
C GLY A 34 -8.15 -7.76 -0.07
N LEU A 35 -8.17 -6.43 -0.07
CA LEU A 35 -8.89 -5.66 0.94
C LEU A 35 -10.39 -5.71 0.61
N ALA A 36 -11.18 -6.31 1.49
CA ALA A 36 -12.62 -6.40 1.29
C ALA A 36 -13.27 -5.01 1.18
N ARG A 37 -14.10 -4.79 0.17
CA ARG A 37 -14.87 -3.56 0.02
C ARG A 37 -15.84 -3.37 1.17
N GLY A 38 -16.08 -2.13 1.54
CA GLY A 38 -16.96 -1.80 2.67
C GLY A 38 -16.34 -2.05 4.04
N THR A 39 -15.03 -2.33 4.11
CA THR A 39 -14.36 -2.65 5.37
C THR A 39 -13.27 -1.64 5.73
N VAL A 40 -12.81 -1.74 6.97
CA VAL A 40 -11.67 -0.97 7.47
C VAL A 40 -10.56 -1.93 7.86
N THR A 41 -9.39 -1.69 7.29
CA THR A 41 -8.15 -2.39 7.61
C THR A 41 -7.20 -1.43 8.32
N ARG A 42 -6.59 -1.86 9.42
CA ARG A 42 -5.50 -1.14 10.07
C ARG A 42 -4.16 -1.66 9.55
N LEU A 43 -3.27 -0.75 9.18
CA LEU A 43 -1.89 -1.07 8.80
C LEU A 43 -0.93 -0.38 9.76
N SER A 44 0.05 -1.11 10.25
CA SER A 44 1.13 -0.56 11.06
C SER A 44 2.50 -1.03 10.58
N GLY A 45 3.55 -0.29 10.95
CA GLY A 45 4.94 -0.62 10.69
C GLY A 45 5.50 0.03 9.44
N VAL A 46 5.84 -0.75 8.41
CA VAL A 46 6.68 -0.31 7.29
C VAL A 46 5.88 0.33 6.17
N ASN A 47 6.18 1.57 5.82
CA ASN A 47 5.50 2.31 4.74
C ASN A 47 5.64 1.65 3.37
N SER A 48 6.65 0.83 3.14
CA SER A 48 6.84 0.15 1.84
C SER A 48 5.68 -0.79 1.49
N VAL A 49 5.06 -1.43 2.49
CA VAL A 49 3.88 -2.28 2.26
C VAL A 49 2.67 -1.43 1.89
N LEU A 50 2.47 -0.29 2.56
CA LEU A 50 1.43 0.68 2.20
C LEU A 50 1.61 1.16 0.75
N ILE A 51 2.83 1.53 0.38
CA ILE A 51 3.16 2.02 -0.96
C ILE A 51 2.91 0.93 -2.01
N ALA A 52 3.26 -0.32 -1.72
CA ALA A 52 3.00 -1.46 -2.60
C ALA A 52 1.49 -1.70 -2.79
N VAL A 53 0.67 -1.56 -1.73
CA VAL A 53 -0.79 -1.63 -1.83
C VAL A 53 -1.32 -0.52 -2.74
N ILE A 54 -0.91 0.74 -2.53
CA ILE A 54 -1.32 1.88 -3.37
C ILE A 54 -0.94 1.64 -4.83
N ALA A 55 0.28 1.17 -5.09
CA ALA A 55 0.74 0.87 -6.44
C ALA A 55 -0.12 -0.22 -7.09
N THR A 56 -0.39 -1.32 -6.39
CA THR A 56 -1.21 -2.40 -6.92
C THR A 56 -2.65 -1.95 -7.21
N VAL A 57 -3.27 -1.16 -6.33
CA VAL A 57 -4.62 -0.64 -6.55
C VAL A 57 -4.68 0.22 -7.81
N THR A 58 -3.75 1.15 -7.96
CA THR A 58 -3.76 2.08 -9.10
C THR A 58 -3.40 1.41 -10.42
N GLN A 59 -2.48 0.43 -10.41
CA GLN A 59 -2.16 -0.42 -11.59
C GLN A 59 -3.38 -1.18 -12.08
N ASN A 60 -4.28 -1.58 -11.19
CA ASN A 60 -5.54 -2.25 -11.54
C ASN A 60 -6.71 -1.27 -11.78
N GLY A 61 -6.40 0.01 -12.01
CA GLY A 61 -7.38 1.02 -12.40
C GLY A 61 -8.16 1.65 -11.24
N GLY A 62 -7.87 1.28 -9.98
CA GLY A 62 -8.56 1.83 -8.81
C GLY A 62 -8.10 3.25 -8.49
N GLN A 63 -9.00 4.03 -7.89
CA GLN A 63 -8.75 5.40 -7.42
C GLN A 63 -8.37 5.38 -5.94
N VAL A 64 -7.31 6.11 -5.57
CA VAL A 64 -6.78 6.15 -4.20
C VAL A 64 -6.77 7.56 -3.65
N GLY A 65 -7.42 7.76 -2.50
CA GLY A 65 -7.33 8.99 -1.71
C GLY A 65 -6.36 8.83 -0.54
N ILE A 66 -5.44 9.76 -0.35
CA ILE A 66 -4.46 9.73 0.75
C ILE A 66 -4.64 10.96 1.63
N VAL A 67 -4.95 10.75 2.91
CA VAL A 67 -5.26 11.80 3.88
C VAL A 67 -4.29 11.77 5.05
N GLY A 68 -3.70 12.90 5.41
CA GLY A 68 -2.89 13.07 6.61
C GLY A 68 -1.52 12.42 6.60
N LEU A 69 -0.99 12.04 5.43
CA LEU A 69 0.32 11.41 5.25
C LEU A 69 1.29 12.29 4.41
N PRO A 70 1.71 13.47 4.90
CA PRO A 70 2.51 14.43 4.12
C PRO A 70 3.90 13.92 3.73
N ARG A 71 4.40 12.89 4.42
CA ARG A 71 5.72 12.31 4.18
C ARG A 71 5.67 10.99 3.40
N LEU A 72 4.52 10.61 2.86
CA LEU A 72 4.43 9.41 2.04
C LEU A 72 5.13 9.68 0.70
N GLY A 73 6.14 8.87 0.40
CA GLY A 73 6.98 9.01 -0.79
C GLY A 73 6.25 8.58 -2.06
N LEU A 74 5.57 9.48 -2.77
CA LEU A 74 4.90 9.17 -4.03
C LEU A 74 5.87 8.76 -5.14
N LEU A 75 7.13 9.23 -5.09
CA LEU A 75 8.17 8.71 -5.99
C LEU A 75 8.39 7.22 -5.81
N SER A 76 8.39 6.74 -4.57
CA SER A 76 8.50 5.29 -4.31
C SER A 76 7.28 4.52 -4.82
N ALA A 77 6.08 5.13 -4.78
CA ALA A 77 4.89 4.54 -5.38
C ALA A 77 5.04 4.43 -6.91
N ALA A 78 5.53 5.47 -7.57
CA ALA A 78 5.84 5.44 -9.01
C ALA A 78 6.89 4.39 -9.34
N GLN A 79 7.94 4.27 -8.52
CA GLN A 79 8.96 3.23 -8.68
C GLN A 79 8.41 1.80 -8.50
N MET A 80 7.32 1.64 -7.75
CA MET A 80 6.57 0.38 -7.66
C MET A 80 5.51 0.24 -8.77
N GLY A 81 5.45 1.18 -9.72
CA GLY A 81 4.56 1.15 -10.88
C GLY A 81 3.18 1.76 -10.64
N ALA A 82 3.00 2.57 -9.57
CA ALA A 82 1.73 3.25 -9.35
C ALA A 82 1.37 4.20 -10.50
N ASP A 83 0.11 4.22 -10.88
CA ASP A 83 -0.46 5.28 -11.73
C ASP A 83 -0.80 6.50 -10.85
N LEU A 84 0.08 7.51 -10.88
CA LEU A 84 -0.07 8.71 -10.06
C LEU A 84 -1.28 9.55 -10.46
N SER A 85 -1.81 9.41 -11.68
CA SER A 85 -3.02 10.12 -12.11
C SER A 85 -4.28 9.66 -11.38
N ARG A 86 -4.20 8.50 -10.71
CA ARG A 86 -5.28 7.90 -9.91
C ARG A 86 -5.13 8.13 -8.41
N ILE A 87 -4.21 9.00 -8.01
CA ILE A 87 -3.94 9.30 -6.61
C ILE A 87 -4.31 10.74 -6.30
N ALA A 88 -5.24 10.94 -5.38
CA ALA A 88 -5.53 12.24 -4.78
C ALA A 88 -4.90 12.32 -3.38
N THR A 89 -4.24 13.44 -3.05
CA THR A 89 -3.60 13.63 -1.74
C THR A 89 -4.13 14.84 -1.01
N VAL A 90 -4.42 14.67 0.29
CA VAL A 90 -4.76 15.74 1.23
C VAL A 90 -3.75 15.68 2.38
N PRO A 91 -2.53 16.23 2.20
CA PRO A 91 -1.45 16.08 3.18
C PRO A 91 -1.72 16.80 4.49
N SER A 92 -2.48 17.90 4.44
CA SER A 92 -2.86 18.72 5.60
C SER A 92 -4.38 18.84 5.71
N PRO A 93 -5.08 17.81 6.21
CA PRO A 93 -6.55 17.74 6.22
C PRO A 93 -7.23 18.64 7.29
N GLY A 94 -6.47 19.50 7.96
CA GLY A 94 -7.01 20.37 9.00
C GLY A 94 -7.28 19.65 10.32
N THR A 95 -8.30 20.11 11.03
CA THR A 95 -8.64 19.61 12.39
C THR A 95 -9.35 18.26 12.37
N ASP A 96 -9.93 17.88 11.24
CA ASP A 96 -10.76 16.68 11.12
C ASP A 96 -10.38 15.79 9.94
N PRO A 97 -9.24 15.06 10.04
CA PRO A 97 -8.81 14.14 8.99
C PRO A 97 -9.78 12.98 8.76
N VAL A 98 -10.56 12.59 9.78
CA VAL A 98 -11.51 11.48 9.68
C VAL A 98 -12.70 11.86 8.81
N GLU A 99 -13.19 13.11 8.91
CA GLU A 99 -14.27 13.61 8.06
C GLU A 99 -13.81 13.75 6.61
N VAL A 100 -12.60 14.28 6.39
CA VAL A 100 -12.02 14.36 5.05
C VAL A 100 -11.93 12.97 4.41
N ALA A 101 -11.46 11.96 5.16
CA ALA A 101 -11.40 10.58 4.68
C ALA A 101 -12.81 10.05 4.38
N ALA A 102 -13.80 10.34 5.24
CA ALA A 102 -15.19 9.92 5.03
C ALA A 102 -15.78 10.49 3.74
N VAL A 103 -15.49 11.75 3.41
CA VAL A 103 -15.95 12.37 2.14
C VAL A 103 -15.29 11.69 0.93
N LEU A 104 -14.00 11.39 0.99
CA LEU A 104 -13.30 10.74 -0.12
C LEU A 104 -13.79 9.32 -0.40
N LEU A 105 -14.35 8.61 0.59
CA LEU A 105 -14.94 7.28 0.36
C LEU A 105 -16.07 7.29 -0.68
N ASP A 106 -16.70 8.44 -0.94
CA ASP A 106 -17.79 8.52 -1.92
C ASP A 106 -17.33 8.35 -3.38
N GLY A 107 -16.05 8.67 -3.65
CA GLY A 107 -15.52 8.64 -5.02
C GLY A 107 -14.29 7.76 -5.22
N MET A 108 -13.65 7.31 -4.14
CA MET A 108 -12.42 6.52 -4.20
C MET A 108 -12.70 5.04 -3.94
N ASP A 109 -11.89 4.16 -4.55
CA ASP A 109 -11.93 2.72 -4.24
C ASP A 109 -11.25 2.43 -2.91
N LEU A 110 -10.10 3.07 -2.68
CA LEU A 110 -9.32 2.98 -1.44
C LEU A 110 -9.08 4.38 -0.87
N VAL A 111 -9.37 4.57 0.40
CA VAL A 111 -8.94 5.75 1.15
C VAL A 111 -7.90 5.33 2.18
N VAL A 112 -6.74 5.98 2.16
CA VAL A 112 -5.67 5.82 3.15
C VAL A 112 -5.70 6.98 4.11
N LEU A 113 -5.92 6.70 5.40
CA LEU A 113 -6.01 7.71 6.45
C LEU A 113 -4.85 7.57 7.44
N GLY A 114 -3.99 8.57 7.50
CA GLY A 114 -2.99 8.71 8.55
C GLY A 114 -3.57 9.38 9.79
N THR A 115 -3.67 8.66 10.91
CA THR A 115 -4.21 9.20 12.17
C THR A 115 -3.15 9.87 13.04
N ARG A 116 -1.88 9.80 12.66
CA ARG A 116 -0.74 10.33 13.45
C ARG A 116 -0.71 9.83 14.90
N GLY A 117 -1.17 8.59 15.13
CA GLY A 117 -1.23 7.99 16.45
C GLY A 117 -2.44 8.40 17.29
N VAL A 118 -3.34 9.22 16.76
CA VAL A 118 -4.57 9.63 17.44
C VAL A 118 -5.61 8.52 17.32
N ASP A 119 -6.22 8.19 18.46
CA ASP A 119 -7.29 7.21 18.53
C ASP A 119 -8.62 7.81 18.09
N VAL A 120 -9.38 7.05 17.31
CA VAL A 120 -10.70 7.47 16.84
C VAL A 120 -11.78 6.94 17.76
N ALA A 121 -12.72 7.80 18.17
CA ALA A 121 -13.83 7.40 19.04
C ALA A 121 -14.71 6.31 18.38
N PRO A 122 -15.23 5.33 19.15
CA PRO A 122 -16.04 4.23 18.60
C PRO A 122 -17.31 4.67 17.88
N SER A 123 -17.94 5.75 18.32
CA SER A 123 -19.12 6.32 17.64
C SER A 123 -18.76 6.80 16.23
N ARG A 124 -17.63 7.49 16.11
CA ARG A 124 -17.16 8.06 14.87
C ARG A 124 -16.68 6.99 13.89
N SER A 125 -15.94 5.99 14.38
CA SER A 125 -15.51 4.87 13.54
C SER A 125 -16.69 4.13 12.91
N ARG A 126 -17.80 3.95 13.65
CA ARG A 126 -19.03 3.30 13.13
C ARG A 126 -19.66 4.07 11.97
N VAL A 127 -19.70 5.42 12.06
CA VAL A 127 -20.25 6.26 10.99
C VAL A 127 -19.43 6.10 9.71
N VAL A 128 -18.10 6.21 9.81
CA VAL A 128 -17.20 6.05 8.66
C VAL A 128 -17.27 4.65 8.07
N MET A 129 -17.32 3.62 8.91
CA MET A 129 -17.51 2.23 8.46
C MET A 129 -18.84 2.03 7.73
N GLY A 130 -19.91 2.66 8.20
CA GLY A 130 -21.21 2.66 7.52
C GLY A 130 -21.13 3.29 6.14
N ARG A 131 -20.38 4.40 6.01
CA ARG A 131 -20.16 5.10 4.73
C ARG A 131 -19.33 4.25 3.77
N ALA A 132 -18.23 3.65 4.24
CA ALA A 132 -17.41 2.74 3.45
C ALA A 132 -18.24 1.59 2.86
N ARG A 133 -19.13 0.97 3.67
CA ARG A 133 -20.05 -0.08 3.20
C ARG A 133 -21.01 0.42 2.13
N LYS A 134 -21.64 1.57 2.37
CA LYS A 134 -22.61 2.18 1.41
C LYS A 134 -21.97 2.45 0.08
N GLN A 135 -20.72 2.88 0.08
CA GLN A 135 -19.98 3.27 -1.13
C GLN A 135 -19.16 2.13 -1.76
N SER A 136 -19.17 0.95 -1.15
CA SER A 136 -18.32 -0.19 -1.59
C SER A 136 -16.84 0.19 -1.72
N SER A 137 -16.35 1.07 -0.83
CA SER A 137 -14.98 1.54 -0.76
C SER A 137 -14.26 0.89 0.41
N ALA A 138 -12.93 0.79 0.39
CA ALA A 138 -12.16 0.36 1.54
C ALA A 138 -11.44 1.54 2.21
N LEU A 139 -11.34 1.47 3.54
CA LEU A 139 -10.53 2.40 4.33
C LEU A 139 -9.32 1.67 4.92
N LEU A 140 -8.12 2.18 4.62
CA LEU A 140 -6.87 1.72 5.19
C LEU A 140 -6.35 2.76 6.18
N VAL A 141 -6.35 2.42 7.46
CA VAL A 141 -5.93 3.33 8.54
C VAL A 141 -4.48 3.06 8.91
N VAL A 142 -3.67 4.11 8.92
CA VAL A 142 -2.23 4.06 9.24
C VAL A 142 -1.96 4.84 10.52
N GLY A 143 -1.36 4.16 11.50
CA GLY A 143 -1.16 4.69 12.84
C GLY A 143 -2.43 4.69 13.69
N GLY A 144 -2.30 4.84 14.99
CA GLY A 144 -3.41 4.85 15.93
C GLY A 144 -4.24 3.58 16.00
N THR A 145 -5.32 3.64 16.79
CA THR A 145 -6.31 2.56 16.86
C THR A 145 -7.58 2.93 16.10
N TRP A 146 -8.23 1.91 15.53
CA TRP A 146 -9.53 2.07 14.87
C TRP A 146 -10.50 1.03 15.42
N PRO A 147 -11.43 1.45 16.32
CA PRO A 147 -12.42 0.55 16.86
C PRO A 147 -13.28 -0.05 15.76
N GLY A 148 -13.31 -1.37 15.71
CA GLY A 148 -14.12 -2.08 14.73
C GLY A 148 -13.41 -2.41 13.41
N ALA A 149 -12.12 -2.15 13.26
CA ALA A 149 -11.35 -2.66 12.13
C ALA A 149 -11.56 -4.18 11.99
N GLN A 150 -11.82 -4.63 10.75
CA GLN A 150 -12.04 -6.04 10.46
C GLN A 150 -10.73 -6.80 10.32
N THR A 151 -9.72 -6.14 9.77
CA THR A 151 -8.39 -6.70 9.52
C THR A 151 -7.32 -5.78 10.09
N THR A 152 -6.28 -6.36 10.64
CA THR A 152 -5.06 -5.67 11.05
C THR A 152 -3.87 -6.29 10.33
N ILE A 153 -3.03 -5.45 9.77
CA ILE A 153 -1.78 -5.83 9.09
C ILE A 153 -0.66 -5.15 9.84
N ASP A 154 0.20 -5.93 10.48
CA ASP A 154 1.38 -5.44 11.18
C ASP A 154 2.63 -5.86 10.40
N THR A 155 3.54 -4.91 10.19
CA THR A 155 4.73 -5.13 9.36
C THR A 155 5.98 -4.65 10.07
N GLU A 156 7.07 -5.44 9.98
CA GLU A 156 8.37 -5.09 10.54
C GLU A 156 9.51 -5.42 9.58
N VAL A 157 10.61 -4.67 9.66
CA VAL A 157 11.83 -4.99 8.92
C VAL A 157 12.63 -6.00 9.71
N LEU A 158 12.91 -7.16 9.10
CA LEU A 158 13.76 -8.19 9.68
C LEU A 158 15.23 -7.94 9.36
N THR A 159 15.53 -7.61 8.11
CA THR A 159 16.91 -7.36 7.67
C THR A 159 16.93 -6.52 6.39
N TYR A 160 18.02 -5.81 6.17
CA TYR A 160 18.29 -5.09 4.93
C TYR A 160 19.26 -5.92 4.08
N ARG A 161 19.06 -5.85 2.76
CA ARG A 161 19.98 -6.41 1.77
C ARG A 161 20.82 -5.29 1.18
N HIS A 162 22.11 -5.50 1.15
CA HIS A 162 23.05 -4.59 0.49
C HIS A 162 23.36 -5.11 -0.91
N LEU A 163 23.42 -4.19 -1.86
CA LEU A 163 23.99 -4.45 -3.18
C LEU A 163 25.45 -3.99 -3.13
N PRO A 164 26.42 -4.82 -3.58
CA PRO A 164 27.80 -4.38 -3.71
C PRO A 164 27.88 -3.16 -4.63
N ALA A 165 28.80 -2.24 -4.35
CA ALA A 165 29.01 -1.03 -5.16
C ALA A 165 29.66 -1.37 -6.53
N GLY A 166 30.21 -2.58 -6.70
CA GLY A 166 30.81 -3.13 -7.89
C GLY A 166 30.67 -4.65 -7.96
N ASP A 167 31.41 -5.30 -8.86
CA ASP A 167 31.40 -6.76 -9.05
C ASP A 167 32.09 -7.54 -7.91
N ASP A 168 32.67 -6.87 -6.92
CA ASP A 168 33.39 -7.53 -5.83
C ASP A 168 32.41 -8.00 -4.73
N LEU A 169 32.18 -9.31 -4.70
CA LEU A 169 31.38 -9.98 -3.68
C LEU A 169 31.93 -9.83 -2.23
N ARG A 170 33.19 -9.37 -2.07
CA ARG A 170 33.77 -9.07 -0.75
C ARG A 170 33.20 -7.78 -0.16
N GLU A 171 32.86 -6.79 -0.99
CA GLU A 171 32.21 -5.55 -0.54
C GLU A 171 30.81 -5.81 0.00
N ALA A 172 30.09 -6.80 -0.53
CA ALA A 172 28.75 -7.17 -0.04
C ALA A 172 28.74 -7.60 1.44
N ARG A 173 29.88 -8.06 1.96
CA ARG A 173 30.07 -8.49 3.36
C ARG A 173 30.51 -7.36 4.28
N SER A 174 30.97 -6.25 3.75
CA SER A 174 31.54 -5.14 4.54
C SER A 174 30.47 -4.20 5.13
N GLY A 175 29.20 -4.35 4.76
CA GLY A 175 28.12 -3.43 5.14
C GLY A 175 28.13 -2.10 4.38
N PHE A 176 29.07 -1.90 3.47
CA PHE A 176 29.13 -0.77 2.56
C PHE A 176 28.37 -1.10 1.26
N GLY A 177 27.68 -0.15 0.70
CA GLY A 177 26.97 -0.31 -0.56
C GLY A 177 25.56 0.30 -0.52
N ARG A 178 24.83 0.12 -1.62
CA ARG A 178 23.44 0.58 -1.75
C ARG A 178 22.49 -0.45 -1.12
N ILE A 179 21.41 0.02 -0.51
CA ILE A 179 20.33 -0.87 -0.08
C ILE A 179 19.66 -1.44 -1.34
N GLY A 180 19.76 -2.76 -1.53
CA GLY A 180 19.15 -3.51 -2.63
C GLY A 180 17.81 -4.12 -2.29
N GLY A 181 17.36 -3.94 -1.04
CA GLY A 181 16.07 -4.45 -0.59
C GLY A 181 16.00 -4.62 0.91
N MET A 182 14.88 -5.15 1.35
CA MET A 182 14.66 -5.50 2.75
C MET A 182 13.78 -6.73 2.85
N ARG A 183 14.03 -7.54 3.88
CA ARG A 183 13.12 -8.62 4.28
C ARG A 183 12.18 -8.10 5.34
N LEU A 184 10.90 -8.34 5.13
CA LEU A 184 9.81 -7.92 5.98
C LEU A 184 9.12 -9.13 6.58
N ARG A 185 8.66 -8.99 7.81
CA ARG A 185 7.63 -9.86 8.39
C ARG A 185 6.30 -9.14 8.27
N ILE A 186 5.29 -9.87 7.79
CA ILE A 186 3.91 -9.39 7.67
C ILE A 186 3.05 -10.30 8.52
N THR A 187 2.31 -9.73 9.45
CA THR A 187 1.32 -10.45 10.26
C THR A 187 -0.06 -9.90 9.95
N VAL A 188 -0.96 -10.77 9.50
CA VAL A 188 -2.36 -10.44 9.24
C VAL A 188 -3.22 -11.09 10.31
N SER A 189 -4.09 -10.32 10.93
CA SER A 189 -5.07 -10.80 11.90
C SER A 189 -6.42 -10.11 11.68
N GLY A 190 -7.50 -10.73 12.14
CA GLY A 190 -8.83 -10.16 11.92
C GLY A 190 -9.87 -10.77 12.85
N ARG A 191 -11.09 -10.22 12.81
CA ARG A 191 -12.19 -10.72 13.64
C ARG A 191 -12.59 -12.16 13.32
N SER A 192 -12.49 -12.56 12.06
CA SER A 192 -12.88 -13.87 11.55
C SER A 192 -11.67 -14.69 11.09
N GLN A 193 -10.45 -14.22 11.35
CA GLN A 193 -9.22 -14.85 10.90
C GLN A 193 -8.23 -14.95 12.05
N ARG A 194 -7.67 -16.14 12.23
CA ARG A 194 -6.54 -16.34 13.14
C ARG A 194 -5.33 -15.56 12.62
N ALA A 195 -4.48 -15.09 13.51
CA ALA A 195 -3.24 -14.43 13.12
C ALA A 195 -2.38 -15.36 12.27
N GLU A 196 -2.00 -14.89 11.10
CA GLU A 196 -1.10 -15.54 10.15
C GLU A 196 0.11 -14.65 9.93
N THR A 197 1.30 -15.24 9.89
CA THR A 197 2.55 -14.51 9.69
C THR A 197 3.29 -15.11 8.49
N SER A 198 3.78 -14.23 7.62
CA SER A 198 4.59 -14.59 6.46
C SER A 198 5.76 -13.61 6.31
N GLU A 199 6.76 -14.01 5.56
CA GLU A 199 7.88 -13.16 5.21
C GLU A 199 7.81 -12.76 3.73
N ALA A 200 8.16 -11.51 3.45
CA ALA A 200 8.24 -10.97 2.10
C ALA A 200 9.57 -10.25 1.87
N ASP A 201 10.03 -10.23 0.64
CA ASP A 201 11.21 -9.49 0.21
C ASP A 201 10.77 -8.27 -0.61
N LEU A 202 11.14 -7.07 -0.17
CA LEU A 202 11.09 -5.87 -0.99
C LEU A 202 12.41 -5.79 -1.76
N LEU A 203 12.33 -5.83 -3.08
CA LEU A 203 13.48 -5.82 -3.97
C LEU A 203 13.61 -4.45 -4.63
N VAL A 204 14.77 -3.81 -4.46
CA VAL A 204 15.14 -2.58 -5.14
C VAL A 204 16.10 -2.98 -6.28
N PRO A 205 15.77 -2.68 -7.54
CA PRO A 205 16.63 -3.01 -8.67
C PRO A 205 17.99 -2.32 -8.54
N GLY A 206 19.04 -3.07 -8.91
CA GLY A 206 20.39 -2.52 -9.07
C GLY A 206 20.50 -1.58 -10.29
N PRO A 207 21.70 -1.03 -10.53
CA PRO A 207 21.98 -0.26 -11.72
C PRO A 207 21.72 -1.10 -12.98
N GLY A 208 21.04 -0.54 -13.98
CA GLY A 208 20.66 -1.26 -15.21
C GLY A 208 19.33 -0.72 -15.77
N PRO A 209 18.69 -1.49 -16.66
CA PRO A 209 17.39 -1.08 -17.20
C PRO A 209 16.38 -0.85 -16.10
N VAL A 210 15.54 0.18 -16.27
CA VAL A 210 14.53 0.58 -15.27
C VAL A 210 13.60 -0.61 -15.00
N ARG A 211 13.67 -1.13 -13.78
CA ARG A 211 12.78 -2.18 -13.28
C ARG A 211 12.02 -1.64 -12.08
N PRO A 212 10.77 -2.04 -11.88
CA PRO A 212 10.01 -1.60 -10.72
C PRO A 212 10.58 -2.19 -9.41
N VAL A 213 10.44 -1.45 -8.32
CA VAL A 213 10.60 -2.00 -6.99
C VAL A 213 9.43 -2.95 -6.74
N THR A 214 9.72 -4.17 -6.30
CA THR A 214 8.69 -5.21 -6.15
C THR A 214 8.66 -5.78 -4.74
N LEU A 215 7.45 -6.10 -4.25
CA LEU A 215 7.22 -6.87 -3.05
C LEU A 215 6.88 -8.31 -3.48
N VAL A 216 7.69 -9.28 -3.07
CA VAL A 216 7.53 -10.69 -3.42
C VAL A 216 7.59 -11.56 -2.17
N ARG A 217 7.09 -12.79 -2.25
CA ARG A 217 7.24 -13.76 -1.15
C ARG A 217 8.71 -14.05 -0.88
N ALA A 218 9.08 -14.18 0.40
CA ALA A 218 10.45 -14.51 0.76
C ALA A 218 10.88 -15.85 0.14
N GLY A 219 12.08 -15.85 -0.43
CA GLY A 219 12.65 -17.02 -1.13
C GLY A 219 12.29 -17.14 -2.62
N GLN A 220 11.33 -16.39 -3.13
CA GLN A 220 11.04 -16.33 -4.58
C GLN A 220 11.99 -15.40 -5.34
N ALA A 221 12.70 -14.54 -4.64
CA ALA A 221 13.74 -13.70 -5.21
C ALA A 221 14.92 -14.59 -5.66
N ARG A 222 14.91 -15.05 -6.91
CA ARG A 222 16.17 -15.49 -7.53
C ARG A 222 17.02 -14.25 -7.73
N PRO A 223 18.24 -14.16 -7.17
CA PRO A 223 19.20 -13.18 -7.61
C PRO A 223 19.46 -13.51 -9.10
N GLN A 224 18.89 -12.73 -10.00
CA GLN A 224 19.38 -12.73 -11.37
C GLN A 224 20.74 -12.04 -11.34
N LEU A 225 21.78 -12.81 -11.03
CA LEU A 225 23.12 -12.50 -11.47
C LEU A 225 23.04 -12.45 -13.00
N ALA A 226 23.03 -11.24 -13.54
CA ALA A 226 23.27 -11.07 -14.96
C ALA A 226 24.72 -11.53 -15.19
N VAL A 227 24.86 -12.76 -15.65
CA VAL A 227 26.11 -13.20 -16.30
C VAL A 227 26.11 -12.44 -17.62
N ALA A 228 26.87 -11.34 -17.66
CA ALA A 228 27.24 -10.74 -18.94
C ALA A 228 28.22 -11.71 -19.61
N ASN A 229 27.79 -12.24 -20.75
CA ASN A 229 28.70 -12.81 -21.74
C ASN A 229 29.45 -11.69 -22.43
#